data_80074b039887fab2fa97969a10f5635f
#
_entry.id   80074b039887fab2fa97969a10f5635f
#
_cell.length_a   1.000
_cell.length_b   1.000
_cell.length_c   1.000
_cell.angle_alpha   90.00
_cell.angle_beta   90.00
_cell.angle_gamma   90.00
#
_symmetry.space_group_name_H-M   'P 1'
#
loop_
_entity.id
_entity.type
_entity.pdbx_description
1 polymer ?
#
loop_
_entity_poly.entity_id
_entity_poly.type
_entity_poly.pdbx_seq_one_letter_code
_entity_poly.pdbx_strand_id
1 'polypeptide(L)'
;MGKENLYLSINISAKDFFYLDVYKILTGLVNKYEVDPSRLRLEITENVLMTETKTKLNVLSALRKFGFKIEVDDFGGGYSSLNMLNSNLIDNIKFDIRLFNDNINDEKKLAVLDATVLLTEKIGKGLLVEGVEKEEEANLIIGHGCEMFQGFYFSKPLSVDTFEKKFL
;
A
#
# COMPACT_ATOMS: atom_id res chain seq x y z
N MET A 1 4.15 18.12 12.77
CA MET A 1 4.27 17.66 11.37
C MET A 1 3.32 18.49 10.53
N GLY A 2 3.79 19.10 9.44
CA GLY A 2 2.90 19.91 8.60
C GLY A 2 1.96 19.01 7.79
N LYS A 3 0.76 19.53 7.48
CA LYS A 3 -0.24 18.85 6.62
C LYS A 3 0.34 18.40 5.26
N GLU A 4 1.49 18.92 4.90
CA GLU A 4 2.21 18.68 3.64
C GLU A 4 2.74 17.25 3.46
N ASN A 5 2.82 16.47 4.55
CA ASN A 5 3.37 15.10 4.53
C ASN A 5 2.31 14.00 4.73
N LEU A 6 1.02 14.35 4.66
CA LEU A 6 -0.05 13.37 4.80
C LEU A 6 -0.30 12.66 3.48
N TYR A 7 -0.41 11.34 3.58
CA TYR A 7 -0.89 10.46 2.51
C TYR A 7 -2.18 9.79 2.97
N LEU A 8 -3.08 9.55 2.04
CA LEU A 8 -4.32 8.82 2.28
C LEU A 8 -4.37 7.62 1.36
N SER A 9 -4.51 6.44 1.94
CA SER A 9 -4.73 5.19 1.20
C SER A 9 -6.22 4.90 1.06
N ILE A 10 -6.61 4.43 -0.11
CA ILE A 10 -8.00 4.15 -0.50
C ILE A 10 -8.06 2.74 -1.08
N ASN A 11 -8.82 1.87 -0.43
CA ASN A 11 -9.05 0.52 -0.93
C ASN A 11 -9.94 0.53 -2.17
N ILE A 12 -9.50 -0.11 -3.25
CA ILE A 12 -10.25 -0.30 -4.48
C ILE A 12 -10.43 -1.79 -4.75
N SER A 13 -11.65 -2.25 -4.64
CA SER A 13 -11.99 -3.66 -4.86
C SER A 13 -12.24 -3.99 -6.33
N ALA A 14 -12.24 -5.29 -6.67
CA ALA A 14 -12.63 -5.75 -8.00
C ALA A 14 -14.06 -5.33 -8.39
N LYS A 15 -14.95 -5.21 -7.39
CA LYS A 15 -16.34 -4.78 -7.61
C LYS A 15 -16.44 -3.32 -8.01
N ASP A 16 -15.57 -2.46 -7.46
CA ASP A 16 -15.57 -1.04 -7.79
C ASP A 16 -15.26 -0.82 -9.27
N PHE A 17 -14.30 -1.57 -9.83
CA PHE A 17 -14.02 -1.53 -11.27
C PHE A 17 -15.16 -2.04 -12.15
N PHE A 18 -16.06 -2.84 -11.58
CA PHE A 18 -17.18 -3.40 -12.34
C PHE A 18 -18.41 -2.51 -12.31
N TYR A 19 -18.71 -1.91 -11.15
CA TYR A 19 -19.95 -1.17 -10.95
C TYR A 19 -19.79 0.35 -11.05
N LEU A 20 -18.56 0.86 -10.96
CA LEU A 20 -18.28 2.29 -10.87
C LEU A 20 -17.34 2.75 -11.99
N ASP A 21 -17.52 3.99 -12.43
CA ASP A 21 -16.49 4.71 -13.19
C ASP A 21 -15.45 5.28 -12.21
N VAL A 22 -14.56 4.38 -11.74
CA VAL A 22 -13.55 4.70 -10.73
C VAL A 22 -12.68 5.89 -11.15
N TYR A 23 -12.31 5.98 -12.44
CA TYR A 23 -11.51 7.08 -12.95
C TYR A 23 -12.24 8.41 -12.78
N LYS A 24 -13.47 8.49 -13.27
CA LYS A 24 -14.28 9.72 -13.21
C LYS A 24 -14.56 10.14 -11.77
N ILE A 25 -14.86 9.19 -10.88
CA ILE A 25 -15.16 9.48 -9.48
C ILE A 25 -13.92 10.04 -8.78
N LEU A 26 -12.79 9.35 -8.84
CA LEU A 26 -11.58 9.76 -8.13
C LEU A 26 -11.01 11.08 -8.66
N THR A 27 -10.91 11.24 -9.98
CA THR A 27 -10.43 12.48 -10.58
C THR A 27 -11.38 13.64 -10.32
N GLY A 28 -12.71 13.38 -10.31
CA GLY A 28 -13.72 14.38 -9.96
C GLY A 28 -13.59 14.86 -8.51
N LEU A 29 -13.32 13.96 -7.55
CA LEU A 29 -13.08 14.32 -6.15
C LEU A 29 -11.79 15.13 -5.99
N VAL A 30 -10.70 14.70 -6.61
CA VAL A 30 -9.42 15.41 -6.59
C VAL A 30 -9.57 16.83 -7.10
N ASN A 31 -10.24 17.01 -8.24
CA ASN A 31 -10.49 18.34 -8.82
C ASN A 31 -11.43 19.19 -7.93
N LYS A 32 -12.49 18.57 -7.36
CA LYS A 32 -13.46 19.27 -6.52
C LYS A 32 -12.85 19.81 -5.25
N TYR A 33 -11.94 19.06 -4.62
CA TYR A 33 -11.33 19.42 -3.34
C TYR A 33 -9.90 19.95 -3.47
N GLU A 34 -9.42 20.12 -4.70
CA GLU A 34 -8.08 20.65 -5.01
C GLU A 34 -6.96 19.90 -4.28
N VAL A 35 -7.08 18.56 -4.21
CA VAL A 35 -6.11 17.69 -3.57
C VAL A 35 -5.04 17.29 -4.57
N ASP A 36 -3.78 17.27 -4.13
CA ASP A 36 -2.70 16.71 -4.94
C ASP A 36 -2.88 15.18 -5.06
N PRO A 37 -3.12 14.65 -6.27
CA PRO A 37 -3.36 13.22 -6.46
C PRO A 37 -2.17 12.34 -6.04
N SER A 38 -0.95 12.87 -6.01
CA SER A 38 0.25 12.14 -5.57
C SER A 38 0.22 11.77 -4.09
N ARG A 39 -0.65 12.41 -3.31
CA ARG A 39 -0.89 12.11 -1.89
C ARG A 39 -1.95 11.04 -1.67
N LEU A 40 -2.60 10.61 -2.73
CA LEU A 40 -3.60 9.56 -2.68
C LEU A 40 -3.02 8.26 -3.24
N ARG A 41 -3.08 7.23 -2.42
CA ARG A 41 -2.60 5.90 -2.72
C ARG A 41 -3.79 4.97 -2.90
N LEU A 42 -3.85 4.28 -4.02
CA LEU A 42 -4.93 3.35 -4.34
C LEU A 42 -4.45 1.94 -4.00
N GLU A 43 -5.03 1.36 -2.96
CA GLU A 43 -4.71 0.01 -2.52
C GLU A 43 -5.55 -0.99 -3.30
N ILE A 44 -4.89 -1.89 -3.98
CA ILE A 44 -5.52 -2.96 -4.76
C ILE A 44 -4.91 -4.30 -4.34
N THR A 45 -5.75 -5.29 -4.09
CA THR A 45 -5.24 -6.62 -3.75
C THR A 45 -4.57 -7.27 -4.95
N GLU A 46 -3.63 -8.17 -4.70
CA GLU A 46 -2.94 -8.96 -5.71
C GLU A 46 -3.93 -9.63 -6.67
N ASN A 47 -5.03 -10.19 -6.13
CA ASN A 47 -6.07 -10.84 -6.93
C ASN A 47 -6.75 -9.91 -7.94
N VAL A 48 -6.90 -8.63 -7.64
CA VAL A 48 -7.46 -7.64 -8.57
C VAL A 48 -6.57 -7.48 -9.79
N LEU A 49 -5.25 -7.51 -9.60
CA LEU A 49 -4.26 -7.42 -10.67
C LEU A 49 -4.18 -8.73 -11.48
N MET A 50 -4.27 -9.88 -10.81
CA MET A 50 -4.14 -11.20 -11.45
C MET A 50 -5.36 -11.59 -12.31
N THR A 51 -6.57 -11.17 -11.93
CA THR A 51 -7.82 -11.44 -12.66
C THR A 51 -8.07 -10.45 -13.79
N GLU A 52 -7.03 -9.98 -14.43
CA GLU A 52 -7.00 -8.84 -15.33
C GLU A 52 -7.91 -8.95 -16.54
N THR A 53 -8.84 -8.03 -16.64
CA THR A 53 -9.31 -7.58 -17.95
C THR A 53 -8.45 -6.38 -18.40
N LYS A 54 -8.12 -6.31 -19.67
CA LYS A 54 -7.40 -5.17 -20.29
C LYS A 54 -7.99 -3.81 -19.89
N THR A 55 -9.29 -3.77 -19.62
CA THR A 55 -10.03 -2.60 -19.17
C THR A 55 -9.56 -2.10 -17.81
N LYS A 56 -9.40 -2.98 -16.80
CA LYS A 56 -8.94 -2.59 -15.45
C LYS A 56 -7.54 -1.99 -15.48
N LEU A 57 -6.63 -2.62 -16.22
CA LEU A 57 -5.26 -2.12 -16.39
C LEU A 57 -5.23 -0.74 -17.05
N ASN A 58 -6.09 -0.50 -18.03
CA ASN A 58 -6.21 0.80 -18.67
C ASN A 58 -6.68 1.87 -17.69
N VAL A 59 -7.66 1.54 -16.81
CA VAL A 59 -8.14 2.46 -15.77
C VAL A 59 -7.03 2.77 -14.77
N LEU A 60 -6.31 1.75 -14.26
CA LEU A 60 -5.18 1.93 -13.34
C LEU A 60 -4.06 2.77 -13.99
N SER A 61 -3.74 2.49 -15.26
CA SER A 61 -2.77 3.28 -16.00
C SER A 61 -3.18 4.74 -16.14
N ALA A 62 -4.46 5.01 -16.39
CA ALA A 62 -5.00 6.37 -16.50
C ALA A 62 -4.95 7.09 -15.14
N LEU A 63 -5.33 6.43 -14.03
CA LEU A 63 -5.24 6.97 -12.68
C LEU A 63 -3.80 7.31 -12.29
N ARG A 64 -2.87 6.38 -12.57
CA ARG A 64 -1.45 6.62 -12.33
C ARG A 64 -0.90 7.80 -13.14
N LYS A 65 -1.27 7.92 -14.42
CA LYS A 65 -0.90 9.06 -15.28
C LYS A 65 -1.51 10.38 -14.78
N PHE A 66 -2.67 10.33 -14.15
CA PHE A 66 -3.30 11.49 -13.54
C PHE A 66 -2.54 11.96 -12.29
N GLY A 67 -1.78 11.07 -11.63
CA GLY A 67 -0.92 11.37 -10.51
C GLY A 67 -1.13 10.51 -9.26
N PHE A 68 -2.15 9.65 -9.24
CA PHE A 68 -2.35 8.71 -8.13
C PHE A 68 -1.20 7.73 -8.01
N LYS A 69 -0.91 7.28 -6.79
CA LYS A 69 0.00 6.19 -6.50
C LYS A 69 -0.76 4.87 -6.38
N ILE A 70 -0.21 3.79 -6.89
CA ILE A 70 -0.81 2.45 -6.82
C ILE A 70 -0.01 1.59 -5.85
N GLU A 71 -0.72 1.03 -4.87
CA GLU A 71 -0.15 0.11 -3.88
C GLU A 71 -0.78 -1.27 -4.03
N VAL A 72 0.06 -2.31 -3.99
CA VAL A 72 -0.42 -3.69 -3.97
C VAL A 72 -0.55 -4.15 -2.54
N ASP A 73 -1.76 -4.53 -2.15
CA ASP A 73 -2.11 -5.03 -0.83
C ASP A 73 -2.00 -6.56 -0.76
N ASP A 74 -1.76 -7.09 0.45
CA ASP A 74 -1.65 -8.52 0.74
C ASP A 74 -0.54 -9.24 -0.08
N PHE A 75 0.57 -8.55 -0.39
CA PHE A 75 1.65 -9.17 -1.15
C PHE A 75 2.27 -10.34 -0.41
N GLY A 76 2.35 -11.50 -1.10
CA GLY A 76 2.89 -12.74 -0.53
C GLY A 76 1.86 -13.63 0.15
N GLY A 77 0.61 -13.20 0.28
CA GLY A 77 -0.48 -13.99 0.87
C GLY A 77 -1.08 -15.04 -0.08
N GLY A 78 -0.71 -15.03 -1.37
CA GLY A 78 -1.31 -15.89 -2.38
C GLY A 78 -0.35 -16.33 -3.49
N TYR A 79 -0.85 -16.41 -4.70
CA TYR A 79 -0.08 -16.76 -5.90
C TYR A 79 0.70 -15.56 -6.45
N SER A 80 1.59 -14.99 -5.64
CA SER A 80 2.38 -13.83 -6.04
C SER A 80 3.13 -14.08 -7.34
N SER A 81 2.75 -13.38 -8.39
CA SER A 81 3.49 -13.42 -9.64
C SER A 81 4.59 -12.37 -9.62
N LEU A 82 5.85 -12.79 -9.63
CA LEU A 82 6.99 -11.88 -9.81
C LEU A 82 6.84 -11.01 -11.07
N ASN A 83 6.07 -11.48 -12.07
CA ASN A 83 5.76 -10.69 -13.26
C ASN A 83 4.96 -9.41 -12.94
N MET A 84 4.13 -9.44 -11.88
CA MET A 84 3.39 -8.26 -11.44
C MET A 84 4.34 -7.17 -10.94
N LEU A 85 5.41 -7.54 -10.27
CA LEU A 85 6.41 -6.61 -9.75
C LEU A 85 7.15 -5.85 -10.85
N ASN A 86 7.26 -6.42 -12.05
CA ASN A 86 7.81 -5.73 -13.21
C ASN A 86 6.85 -4.72 -13.83
N SER A 87 5.60 -4.67 -13.37
CA SER A 87 4.63 -3.71 -13.87
C SER A 87 4.99 -2.28 -13.47
N ASN A 88 5.07 -1.38 -14.44
CA ASN A 88 5.23 0.04 -14.20
C ASN A 88 3.97 0.70 -13.60
N LEU A 89 2.90 -0.07 -13.39
CA LEU A 89 1.67 0.44 -12.77
C LEU A 89 1.78 0.54 -11.25
N ILE A 90 2.65 -0.24 -10.62
CA ILE A 90 2.76 -0.34 -9.18
C ILE A 90 3.86 0.60 -8.70
N ASP A 91 3.57 1.40 -7.69
CA ASP A 91 4.53 2.28 -7.02
C ASP A 91 5.04 1.65 -5.72
N ASN A 92 4.15 1.04 -4.91
CA ASN A 92 4.49 0.46 -3.62
C ASN A 92 3.89 -0.94 -3.46
N ILE A 93 4.49 -1.71 -2.55
CA ILE A 93 4.05 -3.04 -2.14
C ILE A 93 3.80 -3.00 -0.64
N LYS A 94 2.69 -3.60 -0.19
CA LYS A 94 2.37 -3.77 1.22
C LYS A 94 2.66 -5.21 1.63
N PHE A 95 3.41 -5.37 2.70
CA PHE A 95 3.82 -6.65 3.25
C PHE A 95 3.25 -6.82 4.66
N ASP A 96 2.41 -7.83 4.85
CA ASP A 96 1.79 -8.09 6.14
C ASP A 96 2.72 -8.86 7.08
N ILE A 97 3.16 -8.22 8.17
CA ILE A 97 4.03 -8.87 9.17
C ILE A 97 3.32 -10.03 9.89
N ARG A 98 1.99 -10.07 9.89
CA ARG A 98 1.22 -11.16 10.48
C ARG A 98 1.46 -12.50 9.78
N LEU A 99 2.01 -12.49 8.56
CA LEU A 99 2.53 -13.70 7.91
C LEU A 99 3.63 -14.38 8.74
N PHE A 100 4.23 -13.68 9.69
CA PHE A 100 5.21 -14.24 10.62
C PHE A 100 4.57 -15.02 11.78
N ASN A 101 3.24 -15.03 11.92
CA ASN A 101 2.51 -15.63 13.05
C ASN A 101 3.07 -15.16 14.40
N ASP A 102 3.07 -16.04 15.41
CA ASP A 102 3.45 -15.69 16.78
C ASP A 102 4.97 -15.56 17.01
N ASN A 103 5.80 -15.92 16.04
CA ASN A 103 7.26 -15.85 16.16
C ASN A 103 7.89 -14.88 15.17
N ILE A 104 8.03 -13.63 15.62
CA ILE A 104 8.65 -12.57 14.82
C ILE A 104 10.17 -12.80 14.60
N ASN A 105 10.81 -13.58 15.47
CA ASN A 105 12.26 -13.88 15.39
C ASN A 105 12.57 -15.17 14.61
N ASP A 106 11.61 -15.69 13.84
CA ASP A 106 11.85 -16.84 12.97
C ASP A 106 12.82 -16.45 11.84
N GLU A 107 14.02 -17.03 11.85
CA GLU A 107 15.10 -16.72 10.90
C GLU A 107 14.66 -16.87 9.42
N LYS A 108 13.79 -17.83 9.11
CA LYS A 108 13.29 -18.03 7.73
C LYS A 108 12.38 -16.89 7.30
N LYS A 109 11.54 -16.42 8.21
CA LYS A 109 10.62 -15.31 7.95
C LYS A 109 11.37 -13.99 7.84
N LEU A 110 12.36 -13.78 8.70
CA LEU A 110 13.25 -12.63 8.59
C LEU A 110 14.03 -12.64 7.26
N ALA A 111 14.48 -13.78 6.81
CA ALA A 111 15.11 -13.91 5.49
C ALA A 111 14.15 -13.55 4.33
N VAL A 112 12.84 -13.84 4.47
CA VAL A 112 11.81 -13.40 3.50
C VAL A 112 11.65 -11.89 3.54
N LEU A 113 11.62 -11.28 4.72
CA LEU A 113 11.57 -9.82 4.86
C LEU A 113 12.78 -9.15 4.19
N ASP A 114 14.00 -9.61 4.52
CA ASP A 114 15.24 -9.10 3.91
C ASP A 114 15.24 -9.22 2.39
N ALA A 115 14.82 -10.39 1.88
CA ALA A 115 14.70 -10.61 0.44
C ALA A 115 13.67 -9.66 -0.19
N THR A 116 12.56 -9.38 0.50
CA THR A 116 11.51 -8.47 0.00
C THR A 116 12.01 -7.02 0.00
N VAL A 117 12.69 -6.58 1.07
CA VAL A 117 13.34 -5.25 1.13
C VAL A 117 14.31 -5.08 -0.03
N LEU A 118 15.25 -6.02 -0.18
CA LEU A 118 16.24 -5.97 -1.26
C LEU A 118 15.59 -5.98 -2.64
N LEU A 119 14.57 -6.80 -2.84
CA LEU A 119 13.85 -6.89 -4.11
C LEU A 119 13.20 -5.55 -4.46
N THR A 120 12.42 -4.96 -3.54
CA THR A 120 11.70 -3.70 -3.77
C THR A 120 12.66 -2.56 -4.04
N GLU A 121 13.78 -2.49 -3.33
CA GLU A 121 14.85 -1.53 -3.58
C GLU A 121 15.42 -1.67 -5.01
N LYS A 122 15.78 -2.89 -5.41
CA LYS A 122 16.38 -3.16 -6.74
C LYS A 122 15.45 -2.85 -7.89
N ILE A 123 14.13 -3.02 -7.73
CA ILE A 123 13.15 -2.71 -8.77
C ILE A 123 12.59 -1.28 -8.65
N GLY A 124 13.08 -0.47 -7.69
CA GLY A 124 12.68 0.93 -7.50
C GLY A 124 11.24 1.11 -7.04
N LYS A 125 10.73 0.21 -6.18
CA LYS A 125 9.40 0.30 -5.57
C LYS A 125 9.50 0.53 -4.08
N GLY A 126 8.51 1.22 -3.51
CA GLY A 126 8.41 1.34 -2.05
C GLY A 126 7.91 0.04 -1.41
N LEU A 127 8.36 -0.20 -0.19
CA LEU A 127 7.85 -1.26 0.68
C LEU A 127 7.19 -0.63 1.90
N LEU A 128 5.94 -1.01 2.18
CA LEU A 128 5.23 -0.67 3.39
C LEU A 128 4.92 -1.95 4.15
N VAL A 129 5.44 -2.06 5.37
CA VAL A 129 5.12 -3.20 6.25
C VAL A 129 3.89 -2.86 7.06
N GLU A 130 2.89 -3.73 7.04
CA GLU A 130 1.64 -3.52 7.76
C GLU A 130 1.42 -4.54 8.88
N GLY A 131 0.43 -4.25 9.75
CA GLY A 131 0.07 -5.13 10.86
C GLY A 131 0.98 -4.99 12.08
N VAL A 132 1.78 -3.93 12.18
CA VAL A 132 2.68 -3.68 13.31
C VAL A 132 1.86 -3.30 14.55
N GLU A 133 1.94 -4.09 15.61
CA GLU A 133 1.16 -3.88 16.83
C GLU A 133 2.03 -3.54 18.06
N LYS A 134 3.33 -3.87 18.01
CA LYS A 134 4.25 -3.73 19.14
C LYS A 134 5.52 -2.98 18.76
N GLU A 135 6.14 -2.34 19.76
CA GLU A 135 7.41 -1.63 19.60
C GLU A 135 8.54 -2.56 19.15
N GLU A 136 8.57 -3.78 19.64
CA GLU A 136 9.56 -4.80 19.26
C GLU A 136 9.48 -5.13 17.77
N GLU A 137 8.27 -5.20 17.23
CA GLU A 137 8.03 -5.40 15.79
C GLU A 137 8.52 -4.21 14.98
N ALA A 138 8.20 -2.99 15.42
CA ALA A 138 8.65 -1.77 14.77
C ALA A 138 10.19 -1.70 14.72
N ASN A 139 10.86 -1.96 15.86
CA ASN A 139 12.32 -1.93 15.97
C ASN A 139 12.97 -3.00 15.07
N LEU A 140 12.38 -4.20 15.01
CA LEU A 140 12.85 -5.26 14.12
C LEU A 140 12.78 -4.85 12.65
N ILE A 141 11.64 -4.33 12.21
CA ILE A 141 11.40 -3.89 10.83
C ILE A 141 12.39 -2.79 10.42
N ILE A 142 12.64 -1.83 11.32
CA ILE A 142 13.63 -0.77 11.12
C ILE A 142 15.03 -1.38 10.99
N GLY A 143 15.36 -2.35 11.87
CA GLY A 143 16.66 -3.05 11.85
C GLY A 143 16.92 -3.80 10.54
N HIS A 144 15.87 -4.24 9.85
CA HIS A 144 15.91 -4.89 8.53
C HIS A 144 15.79 -3.90 7.34
N GLY A 145 15.88 -2.60 7.58
CA GLY A 145 15.96 -1.58 6.53
C GLY A 145 14.61 -1.10 5.97
N CYS A 146 13.49 -1.45 6.61
CA CYS A 146 12.19 -0.92 6.21
C CYS A 146 11.98 0.50 6.75
N GLU A 147 11.60 1.42 5.88
CA GLU A 147 11.40 2.84 6.23
C GLU A 147 9.92 3.18 6.47
N MET A 148 9.00 2.42 5.88
CA MET A 148 7.56 2.67 5.98
C MET A 148 6.86 1.48 6.61
N PHE A 149 6.07 1.73 7.65
CA PHE A 149 5.25 0.71 8.29
C PHE A 149 4.02 1.31 8.96
N GLN A 150 2.97 0.51 9.08
CA GLN A 150 1.69 0.90 9.68
C GLN A 150 1.14 -0.19 10.57
N GLY A 151 0.31 0.20 11.55
CA GLY A 151 -0.38 -0.74 12.42
C GLY A 151 -0.89 -0.11 13.70
N PHE A 152 -1.48 -0.94 14.55
CA PHE A 152 -2.07 -0.50 15.83
C PHE A 152 -1.05 0.00 16.84
N TYR A 153 0.22 -0.27 16.63
CA TYR A 153 1.30 0.33 17.41
C TYR A 153 1.22 1.87 17.39
N PHE A 154 0.90 2.47 16.26
CA PHE A 154 0.74 3.92 16.16
C PHE A 154 -0.64 4.38 16.62
N SER A 155 -1.67 3.78 16.08
CA SER A 155 -3.06 4.05 16.44
C SER A 155 -4.00 3.03 15.82
N LYS A 156 -5.06 2.67 16.55
CA LYS A 156 -6.25 2.07 15.95
C LYS A 156 -6.97 3.11 15.10
N PRO A 157 -7.89 2.69 14.21
CA PRO A 157 -8.72 3.62 13.45
C PRO A 157 -9.41 4.64 14.34
N LEU A 158 -9.36 5.90 13.94
CA LEU A 158 -9.91 7.05 14.66
C LEU A 158 -10.98 7.74 13.81
N SER A 159 -11.90 8.46 14.47
CA SER A 159 -12.73 9.44 13.77
C SER A 159 -11.87 10.57 13.24
N VAL A 160 -12.35 11.26 12.18
CA VAL A 160 -11.65 12.41 11.59
C VAL A 160 -11.29 13.43 12.66
N ASP A 161 -12.27 13.84 13.50
CA ASP A 161 -12.06 14.83 14.57
C ASP A 161 -10.97 14.42 15.58
N THR A 162 -10.91 13.12 15.90
CA THR A 162 -9.90 12.59 16.83
C THR A 162 -8.52 12.54 16.17
N PHE A 163 -8.48 12.15 14.90
CA PHE A 163 -7.24 12.12 14.12
C PHE A 163 -6.64 13.53 14.01
N GLU A 164 -7.46 14.51 13.64
CA GLU A 164 -7.02 15.91 13.52
C GLU A 164 -6.45 16.44 14.84
N LYS A 165 -7.13 16.21 15.96
CA LYS A 165 -6.67 16.64 17.29
C LYS A 165 -5.37 15.97 17.74
N LYS A 166 -5.11 14.73 17.30
CA LYS A 166 -3.95 13.95 17.73
C LYS A 166 -2.72 14.18 16.86
N PHE A 167 -2.90 14.40 15.57
CA PHE A 167 -1.82 14.36 14.59
C PHE A 167 -1.63 15.65 13.76
N LEU A 168 -2.60 16.57 13.80
CA LEU A 168 -2.56 17.86 13.10
C LEU A 168 -2.61 19.04 14.05
#